data_061c0458127eae2e0a4ba7e8db2be0c8
#
_entry.id   061c0458127eae2e0a4ba7e8db2be0c8
#
_cell.length_a   1.000
_cell.length_b   1.000
_cell.length_c   1.000
_cell.angle_alpha   90.00
_cell.angle_beta   90.00
_cell.angle_gamma   90.00
#
_symmetry.space_group_name_H-M   'P 1'
#
loop_
_entity.id
_entity.type
_entity.pdbx_description
1 polymer ?
#
loop_
_entity_poly.entity_id
_entity_poly.type
_entity_poly.pdbx_seq_one_letter_code
_entity_poly.pdbx_strand_id
1 'polypeptide(L)'
;MDIRSLDNKEILDAQNLFRASFISMCNFELDSEKRDDFEKYLTDIQARGSYIGIFEKDLDGAICYDTYTFDILMIASRNEESALKNQFILLSFVEKEFKHIGCSALHIHVFTKYQEQFEKLGFNVVSVELNESISLVEMEYLFYQDYLGKEVHVIVDQPYGSFHSLIPDLLLPVNIGYVNESEFLEDNFENAYIFGLDEAVDEYVGTVIAIIYRKDGSSAFVVSKKTSFDKKDVINTIGELEQYQDTKIIWK
;
A
#
# COMPACT_ATOMS: atom_id res chain seq x y z
N MET A 1 10.47 -23.85 -2.32
CA MET A 1 9.61 -22.83 -1.70
C MET A 1 8.46 -22.58 -2.66
N ASP A 2 7.24 -22.81 -2.21
CA ASP A 2 6.00 -22.58 -2.97
C ASP A 2 5.20 -21.47 -2.27
N ILE A 3 4.64 -20.52 -3.04
CA ILE A 3 3.86 -19.40 -2.51
C ILE A 3 2.54 -19.37 -3.25
N ARG A 4 1.44 -19.46 -2.52
CA ARG A 4 0.12 -19.53 -3.12
C ARG A 4 -1.01 -19.22 -2.14
N SER A 5 -2.20 -18.99 -2.68
CA SER A 5 -3.43 -18.90 -1.90
C SER A 5 -3.69 -20.21 -1.15
N LEU A 6 -4.23 -20.12 0.05
CA LEU A 6 -4.53 -21.25 0.92
C LEU A 6 -5.94 -21.81 0.66
N ASP A 7 -6.07 -23.12 0.69
CA ASP A 7 -7.38 -23.77 0.74
C ASP A 7 -7.99 -23.75 2.15
N ASN A 8 -9.25 -24.17 2.30
CA ASN A 8 -9.96 -24.14 3.58
C ASN A 8 -9.27 -24.94 4.70
N LYS A 9 -8.53 -26.00 4.37
CA LYS A 9 -7.81 -26.79 5.36
C LYS A 9 -6.53 -26.08 5.79
N GLU A 10 -5.83 -25.52 4.84
CA GLU A 10 -4.58 -24.78 5.06
C GLU A 10 -4.82 -23.44 5.79
N ILE A 11 -6.00 -22.81 5.63
CA ILE A 11 -6.43 -21.66 6.42
C ILE A 11 -6.46 -22.00 7.92
N LEU A 12 -6.89 -23.21 8.29
CA LEU A 12 -6.85 -23.64 9.70
C LEU A 12 -5.42 -23.77 10.22
N ASP A 13 -4.48 -24.24 9.38
CA ASP A 13 -3.06 -24.29 9.73
C ASP A 13 -2.47 -22.88 9.87
N ALA A 14 -2.85 -21.93 8.99
CA ALA A 14 -2.47 -20.52 9.11
C ALA A 14 -3.02 -19.89 10.40
N GLN A 15 -4.26 -20.17 10.77
CA GLN A 15 -4.84 -19.69 12.03
C GLN A 15 -4.12 -20.25 13.27
N ASN A 16 -3.70 -21.52 13.23
CA ASN A 16 -2.87 -22.09 14.28
C ASN A 16 -1.51 -21.39 14.37
N LEU A 17 -0.91 -21.04 13.22
CA LEU A 17 0.32 -20.25 13.18
C LEU A 17 0.13 -18.85 13.78
N PHE A 18 -0.98 -18.17 13.45
CA PHE A 18 -1.33 -16.87 14.02
C PHE A 18 -1.56 -16.94 15.53
N ARG A 19 -2.25 -17.98 16.05
CA ARG A 19 -2.39 -18.21 17.50
C ARG A 19 -1.06 -18.36 18.18
N ALA A 20 -0.19 -19.22 17.65
CA ALA A 20 1.13 -19.44 18.22
C ALA A 20 1.96 -18.16 18.26
N SER A 21 1.94 -17.38 17.16
CA SER A 21 2.61 -16.09 17.07
C SER A 21 2.06 -15.10 18.10
N PHE A 22 0.73 -14.95 18.19
CA PHE A 22 0.08 -14.02 19.12
C PHE A 22 0.39 -14.38 20.60
N ILE A 23 0.30 -15.65 20.96
CA ILE A 23 0.63 -16.13 22.33
C ILE A 23 2.11 -15.82 22.66
N SER A 24 3.02 -16.07 21.71
CA SER A 24 4.44 -15.72 21.87
C SER A 24 4.64 -14.21 22.03
N MET A 25 3.88 -13.41 21.27
CA MET A 25 3.92 -11.95 21.33
C MET A 25 3.50 -11.40 22.69
N CYS A 26 2.52 -11.98 23.34
CA CYS A 26 1.94 -11.48 24.58
C CYS A 26 2.68 -11.96 25.84
N ASN A 27 3.82 -12.65 25.72
CA ASN A 27 4.64 -13.12 26.84
C ASN A 27 3.86 -13.84 27.96
N PHE A 28 2.85 -14.65 27.61
CA PHE A 28 2.00 -15.42 28.54
C PHE A 28 1.11 -14.60 29.49
N GLU A 29 1.05 -13.28 29.37
CA GLU A 29 0.23 -12.40 30.24
C GLU A 29 -1.21 -12.23 29.74
N LEU A 30 -1.68 -13.09 28.83
CA LEU A 30 -3.06 -13.06 28.34
C LEU A 30 -4.01 -13.61 29.40
N ASP A 31 -4.88 -12.77 29.91
CA ASP A 31 -6.08 -13.21 30.64
C ASP A 31 -7.08 -13.90 29.69
N SER A 32 -8.12 -14.52 30.27
CA SER A 32 -9.12 -15.26 29.49
C SER A 32 -9.89 -14.37 28.52
N GLU A 33 -10.19 -13.13 28.91
CA GLU A 33 -10.96 -12.17 28.09
C GLU A 33 -10.22 -11.79 26.81
N LYS A 34 -8.93 -11.46 26.91
CA LYS A 34 -8.09 -11.14 25.74
C LYS A 34 -7.92 -12.34 24.80
N ARG A 35 -7.88 -13.56 25.34
CA ARG A 35 -7.85 -14.77 24.51
C ARG A 35 -9.15 -14.95 23.75
N ASP A 36 -10.29 -14.76 24.41
CA ASP A 36 -11.62 -14.89 23.80
C ASP A 36 -11.80 -13.82 22.70
N ASP A 37 -11.35 -12.61 22.91
CA ASP A 37 -11.40 -11.53 21.93
C ASP A 37 -10.50 -11.83 20.72
N PHE A 38 -9.32 -12.39 20.94
CA PHE A 38 -8.46 -12.82 19.84
C PHE A 38 -9.06 -13.99 19.04
N GLU A 39 -9.71 -14.96 19.68
CA GLU A 39 -10.40 -16.04 18.98
C GLU A 39 -11.60 -15.53 18.15
N LYS A 40 -12.34 -14.54 18.66
CA LYS A 40 -13.38 -13.85 17.89
C LYS A 40 -12.78 -13.14 16.66
N TYR A 41 -11.66 -12.43 16.85
CA TYR A 41 -10.94 -11.78 15.75
C TYR A 41 -10.48 -12.79 14.70
N LEU A 42 -9.89 -13.93 15.09
CA LEU A 42 -9.49 -14.98 14.16
C LEU A 42 -10.68 -15.55 13.38
N THR A 43 -11.85 -15.67 14.01
CA THR A 43 -13.09 -16.11 13.37
C THR A 43 -13.57 -15.09 12.35
N ASP A 44 -13.51 -13.80 12.67
CA ASP A 44 -13.89 -12.71 11.79
C ASP A 44 -12.98 -12.66 10.54
N ILE A 45 -11.67 -12.66 10.74
CA ILE A 45 -10.72 -12.62 9.61
C ILE A 45 -10.78 -13.90 8.75
N GLN A 46 -11.19 -15.03 9.32
CA GLN A 46 -11.42 -16.26 8.53
C GLN A 46 -12.55 -16.07 7.53
N ALA A 47 -13.58 -15.31 7.91
CA ALA A 47 -14.76 -15.12 7.07
C ALA A 47 -14.55 -14.12 5.94
N ARG A 48 -13.69 -13.10 6.15
CA ARG A 48 -13.52 -11.98 5.21
C ARG A 48 -12.14 -11.86 4.58
N GLY A 49 -11.13 -12.48 5.16
CA GLY A 49 -9.74 -12.34 4.72
C GLY A 49 -9.38 -13.25 3.56
N SER A 50 -8.46 -12.79 2.73
CA SER A 50 -7.73 -13.58 1.75
C SER A 50 -6.43 -14.09 2.37
N TYR A 51 -6.02 -15.30 2.03
CA TYR A 51 -4.89 -15.98 2.67
C TYR A 51 -3.85 -16.42 1.66
N ILE A 52 -2.58 -16.14 1.95
CA ILE A 52 -1.42 -16.63 1.20
C ILE A 52 -0.47 -17.31 2.18
N GLY A 53 0.11 -18.42 1.75
CA GLY A 53 1.10 -19.17 2.51
C GLY A 53 2.40 -19.41 1.77
N ILE A 54 3.46 -19.57 2.54
CA ILE A 54 4.78 -20.03 2.10
C ILE A 54 4.96 -21.45 2.58
N PHE A 55 5.37 -22.35 1.66
CA PHE A 55 5.63 -23.76 1.93
C PHE A 55 7.07 -24.12 1.55
N GLU A 56 7.79 -24.77 2.47
CA GLU A 56 8.99 -25.54 2.16
C GLU A 56 8.67 -27.05 2.18
N LYS A 57 8.23 -27.58 3.31
CA LYS A 57 7.63 -28.90 3.50
C LYS A 57 6.23 -28.79 4.08
N ASP A 58 6.09 -27.91 5.05
CA ASP A 58 4.86 -27.53 5.72
C ASP A 58 4.62 -26.04 5.50
N LEU A 59 3.56 -25.48 6.09
CA LEU A 59 3.30 -24.05 6.11
C LEU A 59 4.33 -23.35 7.00
N ASP A 60 5.27 -22.60 6.39
CA ASP A 60 6.35 -21.89 7.09
C ASP A 60 6.01 -20.44 7.42
N GLY A 61 5.09 -19.84 6.67
CA GLY A 61 4.60 -18.50 6.90
C GLY A 61 3.24 -18.30 6.27
N ALA A 62 2.45 -17.39 6.83
CA ALA A 62 1.14 -17.03 6.32
C ALA A 62 0.86 -15.54 6.51
N ILE A 63 0.09 -14.98 5.59
CA ILE A 63 -0.48 -13.64 5.65
C ILE A 63 -1.98 -13.73 5.39
N CYS A 64 -2.76 -12.96 6.15
CA CYS A 64 -4.18 -12.70 5.92
C CYS A 64 -4.38 -11.22 5.67
N TYR A 65 -5.10 -10.85 4.63
CA TYR A 65 -5.33 -9.47 4.23
C TYR A 65 -6.77 -9.28 3.72
N ASP A 66 -7.23 -8.04 3.76
CA ASP A 66 -8.56 -7.63 3.30
C ASP A 66 -8.42 -6.78 2.03
N THR A 67 -9.04 -7.20 0.95
CA THR A 67 -8.99 -6.52 -0.35
C THR A 67 -9.91 -5.31 -0.45
N TYR A 68 -10.79 -5.09 0.53
CA TYR A 68 -11.70 -3.94 0.56
C TYR A 68 -11.13 -2.77 1.38
N THR A 69 -10.45 -3.09 2.50
CA THR A 69 -9.86 -2.08 3.38
C THR A 69 -8.38 -1.88 3.14
N PHE A 70 -7.75 -2.75 2.32
CA PHE A 70 -6.31 -2.79 2.05
C PHE A 70 -5.45 -3.02 3.30
N ASP A 71 -6.05 -3.67 4.31
CA ASP A 71 -5.39 -3.99 5.56
C ASP A 71 -4.72 -5.36 5.52
N ILE A 72 -3.52 -5.43 6.07
CA ILE A 72 -2.93 -6.68 6.51
C ILE A 72 -3.53 -7.01 7.87
N LEU A 73 -4.33 -8.05 7.92
CA LEU A 73 -5.05 -8.47 9.12
C LEU A 73 -4.14 -9.28 10.06
N MET A 74 -3.36 -10.19 9.51
CA MET A 74 -2.36 -10.98 10.25
C MET A 74 -1.21 -11.39 9.33
N ILE A 75 -0.01 -11.45 9.92
CA ILE A 75 1.18 -12.01 9.27
C ILE A 75 2.01 -12.76 10.32
N ALA A 76 2.39 -13.99 10.01
CA ALA A 76 3.22 -14.80 10.91
C ALA A 76 4.19 -15.71 10.14
N SER A 77 5.26 -16.09 10.81
CA SER A 77 6.21 -17.10 10.34
C SER A 77 6.47 -18.12 11.44
N ARG A 78 6.64 -19.38 11.07
CA ARG A 78 6.90 -20.47 12.00
C ARG A 78 8.26 -20.36 12.68
N ASN A 79 9.26 -19.90 11.95
CA ASN A 79 10.63 -19.82 12.40
C ASN A 79 11.05 -18.35 12.53
N GLU A 80 11.51 -17.95 13.73
CA GLU A 80 11.96 -16.58 14.00
C GLU A 80 13.19 -16.19 13.16
N GLU A 81 14.10 -17.12 12.87
CA GLU A 81 15.29 -16.85 12.04
C GLU A 81 14.95 -16.46 10.60
N SER A 82 13.86 -17.03 10.05
CA SER A 82 13.37 -16.73 8.70
C SER A 82 12.22 -15.73 8.69
N ALA A 83 11.76 -15.24 9.85
CA ALA A 83 10.56 -14.42 9.95
C ALA A 83 10.59 -13.18 9.05
N LEU A 84 11.64 -12.37 9.11
CA LEU A 84 11.79 -11.18 8.27
C LEU A 84 11.77 -11.51 6.77
N LYS A 85 12.49 -12.57 6.38
CA LYS A 85 12.52 -13.01 4.98
C LYS A 85 11.14 -13.46 4.51
N ASN A 86 10.46 -14.30 5.31
CA ASN A 86 9.15 -14.81 4.95
C ASN A 86 8.11 -13.68 4.90
N GLN A 87 8.14 -12.74 5.85
CA GLN A 87 7.28 -11.57 5.87
C GLN A 87 7.51 -10.70 4.63
N PHE A 88 8.76 -10.41 4.27
CA PHE A 88 9.09 -9.66 3.07
C PHE A 88 8.52 -10.32 1.80
N ILE A 89 8.67 -11.65 1.67
CA ILE A 89 8.16 -12.39 0.53
C ILE A 89 6.63 -12.34 0.48
N LEU A 90 5.94 -12.54 1.62
CA LEU A 90 4.49 -12.48 1.70
C LEU A 90 3.95 -11.09 1.38
N LEU A 91 4.60 -10.04 1.92
CA LEU A 91 4.26 -8.65 1.63
C LEU A 91 4.44 -8.31 0.15
N SER A 92 5.55 -8.75 -0.47
CA SER A 92 5.78 -8.52 -1.91
C SER A 92 4.73 -9.20 -2.78
N PHE A 93 4.20 -10.34 -2.35
CA PHE A 93 3.12 -11.01 -3.07
C PHE A 93 1.81 -10.23 -2.93
N VAL A 94 1.44 -9.81 -1.71
CA VAL A 94 0.24 -9.01 -1.45
C VAL A 94 0.34 -7.63 -2.13
N GLU A 95 1.51 -6.99 -2.13
CA GLU A 95 1.76 -5.75 -2.88
C GLU A 95 1.42 -5.92 -4.37
N LYS A 96 1.87 -7.03 -4.97
CA LYS A 96 1.58 -7.31 -6.37
C LYS A 96 0.08 -7.49 -6.62
N GLU A 97 -0.62 -8.23 -5.77
CA GLU A 97 -2.07 -8.40 -5.83
C GLU A 97 -2.80 -7.05 -5.71
N PHE A 98 -2.38 -6.21 -4.76
CA PHE A 98 -3.01 -4.92 -4.52
C PHE A 98 -2.73 -3.92 -5.67
N LYS A 99 -1.53 -3.91 -6.22
CA LYS A 99 -1.22 -3.15 -7.43
C LYS A 99 -2.13 -3.57 -8.59
N HIS A 100 -2.41 -4.87 -8.72
CA HIS A 100 -3.31 -5.38 -9.77
C HIS A 100 -4.75 -4.87 -9.66
N ILE A 101 -5.23 -4.57 -8.47
CA ILE A 101 -6.56 -3.98 -8.24
C ILE A 101 -6.53 -2.45 -8.11
N GLY A 102 -5.41 -1.80 -8.45
CA GLY A 102 -5.25 -0.34 -8.47
C GLY A 102 -5.00 0.29 -7.10
N CYS A 103 -4.66 -0.51 -6.07
CA CYS A 103 -4.28 0.01 -4.77
C CYS A 103 -2.81 0.41 -4.74
N SER A 104 -2.49 1.47 -4.01
CA SER A 104 -1.14 2.03 -3.90
C SER A 104 -0.57 2.04 -2.48
N ALA A 105 -1.27 1.44 -1.51
CA ALA A 105 -0.83 1.36 -0.12
C ALA A 105 -1.32 0.09 0.58
N LEU A 106 -0.59 -0.34 1.61
CA LEU A 106 -0.99 -1.36 2.59
C LEU A 106 -1.03 -0.73 3.97
N HIS A 107 -1.98 -1.17 4.80
CA HIS A 107 -2.07 -0.78 6.20
C HIS A 107 -1.91 -1.99 7.11
N ILE A 108 -1.34 -1.79 8.29
CA ILE A 108 -1.19 -2.82 9.32
C ILE A 108 -1.22 -2.19 10.71
N HIS A 109 -1.82 -2.92 11.67
CA HIS A 109 -1.72 -2.60 13.09
C HIS A 109 -0.78 -3.60 13.77
N VAL A 110 0.28 -3.09 14.37
CA VAL A 110 1.29 -3.91 15.04
C VAL A 110 1.49 -3.47 16.49
N PHE A 111 1.92 -4.38 17.36
CA PHE A 111 2.37 -3.99 18.69
C PHE A 111 3.62 -3.11 18.61
N THR A 112 3.70 -2.08 19.45
CA THR A 112 4.82 -1.11 19.48
C THR A 112 6.20 -1.79 19.47
N LYS A 113 6.35 -2.93 20.15
CA LYS A 113 7.61 -3.67 20.19
C LYS A 113 8.08 -4.24 18.85
N TYR A 114 7.19 -4.34 17.85
CA TYR A 114 7.51 -4.80 16.49
C TYR A 114 7.61 -3.66 15.47
N GLN A 115 7.36 -2.42 15.88
CA GLN A 115 7.43 -1.26 15.01
C GLN A 115 8.74 -1.24 14.20
N GLU A 116 9.90 -1.35 14.86
CA GLU A 116 11.21 -1.34 14.20
C GLU A 116 11.37 -2.45 13.14
N GLN A 117 10.73 -3.61 13.37
CA GLN A 117 10.74 -4.71 12.40
C GLN A 117 9.98 -4.34 11.12
N PHE A 118 8.81 -3.71 11.26
CA PHE A 118 8.02 -3.26 10.11
C PHE A 118 8.60 -2.03 9.43
N GLU A 119 9.26 -1.14 10.17
CA GLU A 119 10.06 -0.05 9.57
C GLU A 119 11.17 -0.60 8.66
N LYS A 120 11.85 -1.68 9.06
CA LYS A 120 12.85 -2.37 8.21
C LYS A 120 12.24 -3.03 6.97
N LEU A 121 10.94 -3.32 6.99
CA LEU A 121 10.17 -3.80 5.83
C LEU A 121 9.65 -2.66 4.95
N GLY A 122 9.89 -1.40 5.32
CA GLY A 122 9.50 -0.21 4.55
C GLY A 122 8.20 0.46 5.00
N PHE A 123 7.60 0.01 6.10
CA PHE A 123 6.42 0.66 6.66
C PHE A 123 6.76 1.95 7.39
N ASN A 124 5.87 2.94 7.31
CA ASN A 124 5.94 4.20 8.03
C ASN A 124 4.85 4.24 9.11
N VAL A 125 5.15 4.86 10.26
CA VAL A 125 4.17 5.07 11.32
C VAL A 125 3.16 6.13 10.90
N VAL A 126 1.87 5.81 11.02
CA VAL A 126 0.75 6.72 10.79
C VAL A 126 0.24 7.27 12.12
N SER A 127 -0.07 6.37 13.06
CA SER A 127 -0.59 6.74 14.37
C SER A 127 -0.14 5.74 15.44
N VAL A 128 -0.23 6.17 16.71
CA VAL A 128 0.07 5.31 17.86
C VAL A 128 -1.14 5.36 18.80
N GLU A 129 -1.78 4.21 18.99
CA GLU A 129 -2.86 4.05 19.96
C GLU A 129 -2.31 3.51 21.27
N LEU A 130 -2.37 4.33 22.31
CA LEU A 130 -1.94 3.97 23.66
C LEU A 130 -3.18 3.60 24.49
N ASN A 131 -3.41 2.32 24.70
CA ASN A 131 -4.38 1.80 25.66
C ASN A 131 -3.66 1.26 26.91
N GLU A 132 -4.34 1.25 28.06
CA GLU A 132 -3.74 0.85 29.37
C GLU A 132 -3.08 -0.54 29.35
N SER A 133 -3.47 -1.41 28.43
CA SER A 133 -2.98 -2.80 28.37
C SER A 133 -2.29 -3.18 27.06
N ILE A 134 -2.50 -2.46 25.96
CA ILE A 134 -1.95 -2.79 24.65
C ILE A 134 -1.65 -1.49 23.89
N SER A 135 -0.41 -1.32 23.47
CA SER A 135 0.00 -0.21 22.60
C SER A 135 0.11 -0.74 21.18
N LEU A 136 -0.77 -0.27 20.30
CA LEU A 136 -0.76 -0.57 18.87
C LEU A 136 -0.23 0.62 18.07
N VAL A 137 0.49 0.31 17.03
CA VAL A 137 0.96 1.26 16.03
C VAL A 137 0.29 0.94 14.71
N GLU A 138 -0.42 1.90 14.18
CA GLU A 138 -0.89 1.86 12.80
C GLU A 138 0.27 2.25 11.89
N MET A 139 0.54 1.42 10.90
CA MET A 139 1.61 1.64 9.94
C MET A 139 1.09 1.48 8.52
N GLU A 140 1.70 2.22 7.58
CA GLU A 140 1.41 2.15 6.15
C GLU A 140 2.67 1.79 5.36
N TYR A 141 2.51 1.01 4.31
CA TYR A 141 3.52 0.79 3.28
C TYR A 141 3.01 1.38 1.97
N LEU A 142 3.66 2.43 1.49
CA LEU A 142 3.28 3.14 0.27
C LEU A 142 4.03 2.55 -0.92
N PHE A 143 3.30 2.16 -1.96
CA PHE A 143 3.88 1.65 -3.21
C PHE A 143 4.51 2.78 -4.02
N TYR A 144 5.33 2.42 -4.98
CA TYR A 144 5.91 3.35 -5.97
C TYR A 144 6.86 4.42 -5.43
N GLN A 145 7.20 4.45 -4.13
CA GLN A 145 8.15 5.46 -3.60
C GLN A 145 9.52 5.42 -4.30
N ASP A 146 9.91 4.27 -4.82
CA ASP A 146 11.14 4.08 -5.58
C ASP A 146 11.12 4.77 -6.95
N TYR A 147 9.94 5.24 -7.42
CA TYR A 147 9.81 6.09 -8.61
C TYR A 147 10.19 7.55 -8.36
N LEU A 148 10.22 8.02 -7.12
CA LEU A 148 10.63 9.39 -6.82
C LEU A 148 12.04 9.65 -7.33
N GLY A 149 12.13 10.62 -8.26
CA GLY A 149 13.38 10.98 -8.91
C GLY A 149 13.75 10.16 -10.15
N LYS A 150 13.00 9.11 -10.49
CA LYS A 150 13.15 8.40 -11.75
C LYS A 150 12.54 9.21 -12.91
N GLU A 151 13.10 9.03 -14.09
CA GLU A 151 12.52 9.53 -15.34
C GLU A 151 11.48 8.51 -15.82
N VAL A 152 10.31 9.00 -16.24
CA VAL A 152 9.20 8.20 -16.75
C VAL A 152 8.66 8.78 -18.06
N HIS A 153 8.05 7.93 -18.89
CA HIS A 153 7.36 8.32 -20.10
C HIS A 153 5.84 8.32 -19.85
N VAL A 154 5.21 9.50 -20.02
CA VAL A 154 3.77 9.71 -19.86
C VAL A 154 3.12 9.80 -21.22
N ILE A 155 2.08 9.00 -21.44
CA ILE A 155 1.17 9.12 -22.59
C ILE A 155 -0.01 9.99 -22.14
N VAL A 156 -0.28 11.08 -22.83
CA VAL A 156 -1.32 12.05 -22.47
C VAL A 156 -2.64 11.64 -23.11
N ASP A 157 -3.69 11.53 -22.31
CA ASP A 157 -5.06 11.26 -22.74
C ASP A 157 -6.01 12.44 -22.50
N GLN A 158 -5.65 13.35 -21.58
CA GLN A 158 -6.38 14.58 -21.31
C GLN A 158 -5.41 15.78 -21.39
N PRO A 159 -5.33 16.46 -22.56
CA PRO A 159 -4.33 17.51 -22.75
C PRO A 159 -4.67 18.81 -22.02
N TYR A 160 -3.63 19.60 -21.72
CA TYR A 160 -3.74 20.95 -21.14
C TYR A 160 -4.80 21.80 -21.87
N GLY A 161 -5.65 22.49 -21.12
CA GLY A 161 -6.70 23.37 -21.64
C GLY A 161 -7.91 22.65 -22.24
N SER A 162 -7.97 21.31 -22.22
CA SER A 162 -9.19 20.57 -22.50
C SER A 162 -10.12 20.54 -21.27
N PHE A 163 -11.37 20.13 -21.46
CA PHE A 163 -12.27 19.90 -20.33
C PHE A 163 -12.00 18.56 -19.65
N HIS A 164 -12.08 18.55 -18.34
CA HIS A 164 -11.91 17.33 -17.56
C HIS A 164 -13.01 16.31 -17.90
N SER A 165 -12.65 15.04 -18.09
CA SER A 165 -13.57 13.99 -18.57
C SER A 165 -14.75 13.71 -17.60
N LEU A 166 -14.55 13.91 -16.30
CA LEU A 166 -15.53 13.59 -15.25
C LEU A 166 -16.10 14.82 -14.54
N ILE A 167 -15.43 15.98 -14.60
CA ILE A 167 -15.85 17.20 -13.90
C ILE A 167 -16.29 18.22 -14.96
N PRO A 168 -17.60 18.46 -15.12
CA PRO A 168 -18.10 19.42 -16.10
C PRO A 168 -17.54 20.83 -15.86
N ASP A 169 -17.26 21.54 -16.94
CA ASP A 169 -16.76 22.94 -16.96
C ASP A 169 -15.38 23.17 -16.32
N LEU A 170 -14.68 22.13 -15.85
CA LEU A 170 -13.31 22.25 -15.38
C LEU A 170 -12.35 22.16 -16.57
N LEU A 171 -11.65 23.28 -16.84
CA LEU A 171 -10.52 23.28 -17.77
C LEU A 171 -9.28 22.72 -17.07
N LEU A 172 -8.59 21.82 -17.73
CA LEU A 172 -7.40 21.19 -17.18
C LEU A 172 -6.23 22.17 -17.08
N PRO A 173 -5.70 22.44 -15.88
CA PRO A 173 -4.55 23.32 -15.68
C PRO A 173 -3.22 22.64 -16.00
N VAL A 174 -3.23 21.33 -16.30
CA VAL A 174 -2.07 20.50 -16.64
C VAL A 174 -2.47 19.45 -17.67
N ASN A 175 -1.49 18.88 -18.38
CA ASN A 175 -1.72 17.65 -19.11
C ASN A 175 -1.88 16.50 -18.11
N ILE A 176 -2.86 15.64 -18.32
CA ILE A 176 -3.09 14.41 -17.56
C ILE A 176 -2.88 13.23 -18.50
N GLY A 177 -2.31 12.17 -17.98
CA GLY A 177 -2.08 10.95 -18.75
C GLY A 177 -1.72 9.79 -17.82
N TYR A 178 -1.01 8.82 -18.35
CA TYR A 178 -0.58 7.64 -17.62
C TYR A 178 0.84 7.23 -17.99
N VAL A 179 1.52 6.61 -17.04
CA VAL A 179 2.83 6.00 -17.24
C VAL A 179 2.63 4.55 -17.65
N ASN A 180 3.12 4.21 -18.86
CA ASN A 180 3.07 2.85 -19.39
C ASN A 180 4.48 2.26 -19.39
N GLU A 181 4.89 1.73 -18.25
CA GLU A 181 6.14 1.00 -18.12
C GLU A 181 5.87 -0.49 -17.95
N SER A 182 6.81 -1.33 -18.39
CA SER A 182 6.71 -2.80 -18.33
C SER A 182 6.61 -3.37 -16.89
N GLU A 183 6.89 -2.55 -15.88
CA GLU A 183 6.76 -2.91 -14.46
C GLU A 183 5.31 -2.75 -13.96
N PHE A 184 4.48 -1.93 -14.64
CA PHE A 184 3.05 -1.91 -14.42
C PHE A 184 2.44 -3.09 -15.17
N LEU A 185 1.67 -3.93 -14.49
CA LEU A 185 0.97 -5.05 -15.11
C LEU A 185 0.11 -4.53 -16.28
N GLU A 186 -0.05 -5.33 -17.34
CA GLU A 186 -0.60 -4.93 -18.65
C GLU A 186 -1.91 -4.11 -18.63
N ASP A 187 -2.64 -4.11 -17.49
CA ASP A 187 -3.90 -3.39 -17.31
C ASP A 187 -3.86 -2.27 -16.24
N ASN A 188 -2.71 -2.01 -15.60
CA ASN A 188 -2.58 -0.99 -14.55
C ASN A 188 -1.60 0.09 -14.97
N PHE A 189 -2.17 1.20 -15.42
CA PHE A 189 -1.44 2.42 -15.72
C PHE A 189 -1.46 3.33 -14.50
N GLU A 190 -0.29 3.84 -14.10
CA GLU A 190 -0.25 4.84 -13.05
C GLU A 190 -0.58 6.22 -13.63
N ASN A 191 -1.58 6.90 -13.06
CA ASN A 191 -1.97 8.23 -13.49
C ASN A 191 -0.84 9.24 -13.28
N ALA A 192 -0.72 10.22 -14.15
CA ALA A 192 0.32 11.24 -14.08
C ALA A 192 -0.20 12.64 -14.43
N TYR A 193 0.18 13.61 -13.62
CA TYR A 193 0.04 15.05 -13.87
C TYR A 193 1.37 15.60 -14.37
N ILE A 194 1.38 16.28 -15.52
CA ILE A 194 2.58 16.92 -16.07
C ILE A 194 2.64 18.36 -15.57
N PHE A 195 3.57 18.65 -14.65
CA PHE A 195 3.73 19.97 -14.05
C PHE A 195 4.74 20.83 -14.81
N GLY A 196 4.35 22.09 -15.05
CA GLY A 196 5.25 23.13 -15.59
C GLY A 196 5.37 23.11 -17.11
N LEU A 197 4.35 22.58 -17.79
CA LEU A 197 4.15 22.65 -19.24
C LEU A 197 2.75 23.21 -19.51
N ASP A 198 2.68 24.43 -20.09
CA ASP A 198 1.44 25.18 -20.33
C ASP A 198 0.96 25.06 -21.80
N GLU A 199 1.21 23.92 -22.42
CA GLU A 199 0.79 23.59 -23.77
C GLU A 199 0.32 22.13 -23.85
N ALA A 200 -0.59 21.85 -24.76
CA ALA A 200 -1.07 20.50 -25.00
C ALA A 200 0.01 19.66 -25.72
N VAL A 201 0.23 18.44 -25.22
CA VAL A 201 1.15 17.46 -25.83
C VAL A 201 0.49 16.09 -25.86
N ASP A 202 0.98 15.20 -26.75
CA ASP A 202 0.51 13.81 -26.84
C ASP A 202 1.32 12.88 -25.90
N GLU A 203 2.58 13.22 -25.64
CA GLU A 203 3.47 12.46 -24.78
C GLU A 203 4.50 13.35 -24.08
N TYR A 204 5.04 12.89 -22.97
CA TYR A 204 6.01 13.65 -22.19
C TYR A 204 6.98 12.72 -21.46
N VAL A 205 8.26 13.04 -21.50
CA VAL A 205 9.29 12.37 -20.69
C VAL A 205 9.77 13.35 -19.62
N GLY A 206 9.72 12.94 -18.36
CA GLY A 206 10.11 13.78 -17.23
C GLY A 206 10.39 12.99 -15.96
N THR A 207 10.81 13.69 -14.91
CA THR A 207 11.13 13.10 -13.62
C THR A 207 9.91 13.11 -12.71
N VAL A 208 9.66 12.01 -12.00
CA VAL A 208 8.67 11.96 -10.91
C VAL A 208 9.16 12.83 -9.75
N ILE A 209 8.50 13.96 -9.52
CA ILE A 209 8.86 14.94 -8.47
C ILE A 209 8.01 14.78 -7.21
N ALA A 210 6.84 14.15 -7.33
CA ALA A 210 5.97 13.79 -6.21
C ALA A 210 5.07 12.60 -6.57
N ILE A 211 4.55 11.94 -5.55
CA ILE A 211 3.50 10.93 -5.66
C ILE A 211 2.35 11.35 -4.75
N ILE A 212 1.15 11.36 -5.31
CA ILE A 212 -0.10 11.63 -4.61
C ILE A 212 -0.74 10.30 -4.26
N TYR A 213 -1.03 10.06 -2.99
CA TYR A 213 -1.80 8.91 -2.51
C TYR A 213 -3.15 9.40 -2.05
N ARG A 214 -4.22 8.75 -2.48
CA ARG A 214 -5.61 9.09 -2.15
C ARG A 214 -6.19 8.09 -1.17
N LYS A 215 -7.14 8.54 -0.38
CA LYS A 215 -7.81 7.70 0.63
C LYS A 215 -8.56 6.51 0.04
N ASP A 216 -8.95 6.57 -1.23
CA ASP A 216 -9.57 5.44 -1.94
C ASP A 216 -8.57 4.35 -2.36
N GLY A 217 -7.30 4.50 -1.99
CA GLY A 217 -6.21 3.59 -2.30
C GLY A 217 -5.51 3.87 -3.63
N SER A 218 -6.03 4.78 -4.47
CA SER A 218 -5.39 5.13 -5.74
C SER A 218 -4.22 6.09 -5.56
N SER A 219 -3.37 6.23 -6.59
CA SER A 219 -2.29 7.21 -6.62
C SER A 219 -2.17 7.92 -7.96
N ALA A 220 -1.32 8.95 -7.99
CA ALA A 220 -0.90 9.61 -9.22
C ALA A 220 0.51 10.17 -9.09
N PHE A 221 1.29 10.13 -10.17
CA PHE A 221 2.58 10.77 -10.24
C PHE A 221 2.45 12.25 -10.61
N VAL A 222 3.32 13.08 -10.07
CA VAL A 222 3.57 14.43 -10.59
C VAL A 222 4.91 14.41 -11.31
N VAL A 223 4.88 14.66 -12.61
CA VAL A 223 6.05 14.51 -13.50
C VAL A 223 6.45 15.89 -14.05
N SER A 224 7.75 16.19 -14.00
CA SER A 224 8.26 17.47 -14.50
C SER A 224 9.68 17.35 -15.06
N LYS A 225 10.03 18.22 -16.01
CA LYS A 225 11.43 18.47 -16.43
C LYS A 225 12.11 19.56 -15.61
N LYS A 226 11.38 20.28 -14.75
CA LYS A 226 11.95 21.32 -13.89
C LYS A 226 12.80 20.69 -12.80
N THR A 227 14.04 21.14 -12.68
CA THR A 227 14.98 20.68 -11.64
C THR A 227 14.73 21.35 -10.28
N SER A 228 14.01 22.49 -10.29
CA SER A 228 13.55 23.21 -9.08
C SER A 228 12.09 23.63 -9.26
N PHE A 229 11.31 23.46 -8.21
CA PHE A 229 9.88 23.81 -8.17
C PHE A 229 9.49 24.22 -6.75
N ASP A 230 8.47 25.09 -6.61
CA ASP A 230 7.83 25.35 -5.33
C ASP A 230 6.70 24.32 -5.13
N LYS A 231 6.72 23.64 -3.98
CA LYS A 231 5.67 22.67 -3.61
C LYS A 231 4.28 23.30 -3.58
N LYS A 232 4.20 24.59 -3.19
CA LYS A 232 2.93 25.32 -3.18
C LYS A 232 2.38 25.54 -4.58
N ASP A 233 3.25 25.82 -5.56
CA ASP A 233 2.81 25.99 -6.95
C ASP A 233 2.27 24.69 -7.50
N VAL A 234 2.91 23.56 -7.22
CA VAL A 234 2.40 22.23 -7.60
C VAL A 234 1.05 21.99 -6.96
N ILE A 235 0.92 22.17 -5.64
CA ILE A 235 -0.34 21.97 -4.90
C ILE A 235 -1.45 22.88 -5.45
N ASN A 236 -1.15 24.15 -5.72
CA ASN A 236 -2.14 25.09 -6.27
C ASN A 236 -2.60 24.66 -7.67
N THR A 237 -1.67 24.18 -8.51
CA THR A 237 -1.97 23.79 -9.90
C THR A 237 -2.85 22.54 -9.97
N ILE A 238 -2.56 21.54 -9.14
CA ILE A 238 -3.31 20.26 -9.15
C ILE A 238 -4.47 20.25 -8.14
N GLY A 239 -4.55 21.26 -7.25
CA GLY A 239 -5.49 21.27 -6.14
C GLY A 239 -6.96 21.24 -6.55
N GLU A 240 -7.32 21.87 -7.67
CA GLU A 240 -8.68 21.80 -8.21
C GLU A 240 -9.05 20.39 -8.69
N LEU A 241 -8.07 19.61 -9.13
CA LEU A 241 -8.24 18.21 -9.57
C LEU A 241 -8.38 17.26 -8.37
N GLU A 242 -7.69 17.56 -7.27
CA GLU A 242 -7.65 16.73 -6.06
C GLU A 242 -8.57 17.24 -4.93
N GLN A 243 -9.31 18.34 -5.11
CA GLN A 243 -10.10 19.01 -4.07
C GLN A 243 -11.19 18.13 -3.43
N TYR A 244 -11.63 17.08 -4.11
CA TYR A 244 -12.65 16.14 -3.63
C TYR A 244 -12.04 14.88 -3.01
N GLN A 245 -10.70 14.80 -2.95
CA GLN A 245 -9.97 13.65 -2.44
C GLN A 245 -9.21 14.04 -1.15
N ASP A 246 -9.21 13.13 -0.18
CA ASP A 246 -8.30 13.22 0.95
C ASP A 246 -6.95 12.65 0.49
N THR A 247 -5.93 13.52 0.37
CA THR A 247 -4.67 13.16 -0.29
C THR A 247 -3.47 13.38 0.61
N LYS A 248 -2.48 12.47 0.48
CA LYS A 248 -1.14 12.60 1.04
C LYS A 248 -0.13 12.70 -0.11
N ILE A 249 0.75 13.71 -0.07
CA ILE A 249 1.76 13.92 -1.11
C ILE A 249 3.14 13.63 -0.55
N ILE A 250 3.86 12.70 -1.20
CA ILE A 250 5.26 12.41 -0.92
C ILE A 250 6.13 13.05 -2.00
N TRP A 251 7.14 13.79 -1.58
CA TRP A 251 8.02 14.57 -2.44
C TRP A 251 9.39 13.92 -2.60
N LYS A 252 9.98 14.15 -3.78
CA LYS A 252 11.39 13.86 -4.04
C LYS A 252 12.31 14.57 -3.06
#